data_0b5aad6475b0ea480be504794242824b
#
_entry.id   0b5aad6475b0ea480be504794242824b
#
_cell.length_a   1.000
_cell.length_b   1.000
_cell.length_c   1.000
_cell.angle_alpha   90.00
_cell.angle_beta   90.00
_cell.angle_gamma   90.00
#
_symmetry.space_group_name_H-M   'P 1'
#
loop_
_entity.id
_entity.type
_entity.pdbx_description
1 polymer ?
#
loop_
_entity_poly.entity_id
_entity_poly.type
_entity_poly.pdbx_seq_one_letter_code
_entity_poly.pdbx_strand_id
1 'polypeptide(L)'
;MAYTNEFIASRIAWCQQQKTQASAQLDLEAWHAEEEGLRDALLNRDHTSQYRDYPEGVFERYLLGLQDGRAMIRIEGLFQHRATSRL
;
A
#
# COMPACT_ATOMS: atom_id res chain seq x y z
N MET A 1 18.07 0.68 11.47
CA MET A 1 18.04 0.18 10.09
C MET A 1 16.61 0.25 9.55
N ALA A 2 16.42 0.87 8.41
CA ALA A 2 15.08 0.97 7.84
C ALA A 2 14.66 -0.41 7.33
N TYR A 3 13.53 -0.89 7.83
CA TYR A 3 12.96 -2.14 7.34
C TYR A 3 12.26 -1.89 6.02
N THR A 4 12.60 -2.65 5.00
CA THR A 4 12.01 -2.52 3.67
C THR A 4 11.30 -3.81 3.30
N ASN A 5 10.00 -3.74 3.05
CA ASN A 5 9.22 -4.85 2.55
C ASN A 5 9.24 -4.80 1.03
N GLU A 6 9.90 -5.79 0.41
CA GLU A 6 10.06 -5.82 -1.04
C GLU A 6 8.73 -5.94 -1.79
N PHE A 7 7.76 -6.67 -1.23
CA PHE A 7 6.45 -6.80 -1.86
C PHE A 7 5.73 -5.46 -1.92
N ILE A 8 5.76 -4.71 -0.80
CA ILE A 8 5.14 -3.40 -0.77
C ILE A 8 5.88 -2.43 -1.68
N ALA A 9 7.22 -2.44 -1.65
CA ALA A 9 8.02 -1.57 -2.49
C ALA A 9 7.73 -1.80 -3.98
N SER A 10 7.60 -3.05 -4.40
CA SER A 10 7.25 -3.39 -5.77
C SER A 10 5.86 -2.89 -6.14
N ARG A 11 4.91 -3.03 -5.23
CA ARG A 11 3.54 -2.57 -5.49
C ARG A 11 3.45 -1.04 -5.53
N ILE A 12 4.20 -0.35 -4.68
CA ILE A 12 4.30 1.12 -4.72
C ILE A 12 4.86 1.56 -6.07
N ALA A 13 5.94 0.92 -6.54
CA ALA A 13 6.53 1.24 -7.83
C ALA A 13 5.52 1.03 -8.97
N TRP A 14 4.73 -0.04 -8.89
CA TRP A 14 3.64 -0.29 -9.85
C TRP A 14 2.62 0.85 -9.85
N CYS A 15 2.18 1.29 -8.67
CA CYS A 15 1.24 2.41 -8.56
C CYS A 15 1.81 3.69 -9.16
N GLN A 16 3.09 3.96 -8.93
CA GLN A 16 3.77 5.13 -9.50
C GLN A 16 3.80 5.06 -11.02
N GLN A 17 4.07 3.88 -11.58
CA GLN A 17 4.07 3.67 -13.01
C GLN A 17 2.66 3.90 -13.59
N GLN A 18 1.63 3.39 -12.93
CA GLN A 18 0.26 3.59 -13.37
C GLN A 18 -0.13 5.07 -13.34
N LYS A 19 0.35 5.83 -12.35
CA LYS A 19 0.10 7.27 -12.29
C LYS A 19 0.65 8.00 -13.51
N THR A 20 1.82 7.62 -14.00
CA THR A 20 2.41 8.26 -15.17
C THR A 20 1.62 7.97 -16.44
N GLN A 21 0.87 6.88 -16.47
CA GLN A 21 0.07 6.48 -17.65
C GLN A 21 -1.39 6.92 -17.55
N ALA A 22 -1.82 7.41 -16.39
CA ALA A 22 -3.21 7.80 -16.18
C ALA A 22 -3.54 9.06 -16.99
N SER A 23 -4.63 9.00 -17.75
CA SER A 23 -5.10 10.14 -18.56
C SER A 23 -6.25 10.89 -17.89
N ALA A 24 -6.98 10.24 -16.98
CA ALA A 24 -8.08 10.85 -16.27
C ALA A 24 -7.66 11.20 -14.85
N GLN A 25 -8.15 12.35 -14.35
CA GLN A 25 -7.81 12.82 -13.01
C GLN A 25 -8.21 11.83 -11.93
N LEU A 26 -9.38 11.21 -12.05
CA LEU A 26 -9.85 10.24 -11.08
C LEU A 26 -8.97 8.99 -11.04
N ASP A 27 -8.46 8.56 -12.20
CA ASP A 27 -7.54 7.43 -12.25
C ASP A 27 -6.23 7.76 -11.55
N LEU A 28 -5.70 8.96 -11.79
CA LEU A 28 -4.50 9.42 -11.12
C LEU A 28 -4.68 9.43 -9.61
N GLU A 29 -5.80 9.98 -9.14
CA GLU A 29 -6.09 10.05 -7.71
C GLU A 29 -6.26 8.66 -7.10
N ALA A 30 -6.90 7.74 -7.83
CA ALA A 30 -7.10 6.36 -7.35
C ALA A 30 -5.76 5.64 -7.17
N TRP A 31 -4.86 5.74 -8.13
CA TRP A 31 -3.53 5.12 -8.01
C TRP A 31 -2.71 5.77 -6.91
N HIS A 32 -2.82 7.09 -6.76
CA HIS A 32 -2.15 7.79 -5.67
C HIS A 32 -2.69 7.32 -4.31
N ALA A 33 -4.00 7.13 -4.19
CA ALA A 33 -4.62 6.66 -2.96
C ALA A 33 -4.14 5.25 -2.59
N GLU A 34 -4.04 4.35 -3.56
CA GLU A 34 -3.53 3.01 -3.31
C GLU A 34 -2.08 3.07 -2.83
N GLU A 35 -1.25 3.88 -3.47
CA GLU A 35 0.14 4.07 -3.04
C GLU A 35 0.22 4.59 -1.61
N GLU A 36 -0.62 5.57 -1.26
CA GLU A 36 -0.63 6.13 0.08
C GLU A 36 -1.07 5.09 1.11
N GLY A 37 -2.06 4.26 0.78
CA GLY A 37 -2.48 3.17 1.66
C GLY A 37 -1.34 2.19 1.94
N LEU A 38 -0.57 1.82 0.90
CA LEU A 38 0.58 0.95 1.06
C LEU A 38 1.65 1.59 1.96
N ARG A 39 1.93 2.88 1.77
CA ARG A 39 2.90 3.60 2.61
C ARG A 39 2.42 3.71 4.05
N ASP A 40 1.13 3.95 4.24
CA ASP A 40 0.55 4.02 5.58
C ASP A 40 0.69 2.70 6.33
N ALA A 41 0.54 1.58 5.62
CA ALA A 41 0.76 0.26 6.21
C ALA A 41 2.21 0.12 6.71
N LEU A 42 3.19 0.55 5.90
CA LEU A 42 4.59 0.50 6.29
C LEU A 42 4.90 1.37 7.51
N LEU A 43 4.27 2.53 7.58
CA LEU A 43 4.53 3.53 8.62
C LEU A 43 3.57 3.41 9.79
N ASN A 44 2.71 2.39 9.79
CA ASN A 44 1.70 2.16 10.81
C ASN A 44 0.81 3.38 11.01
N ARG A 45 0.35 3.97 9.91
CA ARG A 45 -0.56 5.12 9.90
C ARG A 45 -1.88 4.71 9.26
N ASP A 46 -2.91 5.51 9.50
CA ASP A 46 -4.25 5.26 8.98
C ASP A 46 -4.95 6.59 8.68
N HIS A 47 -5.18 6.87 7.41
CA HIS A 47 -5.87 8.07 6.95
C HIS A 47 -7.27 7.76 6.43
N THR A 48 -7.86 6.64 6.86
CA THR A 48 -9.19 6.23 6.41
C THR A 48 -10.23 7.33 6.58
N SER A 49 -10.21 8.05 7.71
CA SER A 49 -11.19 9.11 7.97
C SER A 49 -11.08 10.26 6.98
N GLN A 50 -9.87 10.57 6.51
CA GLN A 50 -9.67 11.61 5.51
C GLN A 50 -10.18 11.20 4.14
N TYR A 51 -10.00 9.92 3.78
CA TYR A 51 -10.38 9.42 2.46
C TYR A 51 -11.88 9.16 2.33
N ARG A 52 -12.61 9.13 3.44
CA ARG A 52 -14.06 8.92 3.39
C ARG A 52 -14.81 9.99 2.59
N ASP A 53 -14.28 11.20 2.55
CA ASP A 53 -14.90 12.31 1.84
C ASP A 53 -14.50 12.39 0.38
N TYR A 54 -13.64 11.47 -0.07
CA TYR A 54 -13.20 11.38 -1.46
C TYR A 54 -14.21 10.58 -2.30
N PRO A 55 -14.16 10.70 -3.62
CA PRO A 55 -14.99 9.86 -4.48
C PRO A 55 -14.82 8.38 -4.12
N GLU A 56 -15.90 7.63 -4.25
CA GLU A 56 -15.95 6.23 -3.78
C GLU A 56 -14.80 5.38 -4.33
N GLY A 57 -14.50 5.49 -5.62
CA GLY A 57 -13.42 4.71 -6.22
C GLY A 57 -12.05 5.05 -5.66
N VAL A 58 -11.82 6.31 -5.28
CA VAL A 58 -10.56 6.74 -4.66
C VAL A 58 -10.47 6.19 -3.24
N PHE A 59 -11.55 6.28 -2.49
CA PHE A 59 -11.61 5.75 -1.13
C PHE A 59 -11.36 4.24 -1.12
N GLU A 60 -12.02 3.50 -2.02
CA GLU A 60 -11.83 2.05 -2.13
C GLU A 60 -10.38 1.69 -2.44
N ARG A 61 -9.72 2.45 -3.31
CA ARG A 61 -8.30 2.21 -3.65
C ARG A 61 -7.40 2.45 -2.46
N TYR A 62 -7.68 3.48 -1.67
CA TYR A 62 -6.91 3.71 -0.45
C TYR A 62 -7.04 2.51 0.50
N LEU A 63 -8.26 2.04 0.74
CA LEU A 63 -8.50 0.88 1.60
C LEU A 63 -7.79 -0.36 1.07
N LEU A 64 -7.84 -0.57 -0.25
CA LEU A 64 -7.15 -1.70 -0.88
C LEU A 64 -5.65 -1.65 -0.59
N GLY A 65 -5.03 -0.48 -0.79
CA GLY A 65 -3.59 -0.32 -0.52
C GLY A 65 -3.25 -0.57 0.94
N LEU A 66 -4.05 -0.03 1.86
CA LEU A 66 -3.83 -0.22 3.29
C LEU A 66 -3.95 -1.69 3.69
N GLN A 67 -4.99 -2.38 3.21
CA GLN A 67 -5.23 -3.79 3.53
C GLN A 67 -4.15 -4.68 2.91
N ASP A 68 -3.81 -4.44 1.65
CA ASP A 68 -2.78 -5.21 0.96
C ASP A 68 -1.42 -5.02 1.63
N GLY A 69 -1.10 -3.78 1.98
CA GLY A 69 0.15 -3.48 2.67
C GLY A 69 0.25 -4.21 4.00
N ARG A 70 -0.80 -4.21 4.78
CA ARG A 70 -0.85 -4.93 6.07
C ARG A 70 -0.71 -6.44 5.88
N ALA A 71 -1.34 -6.99 4.84
CA ALA A 71 -1.24 -8.41 4.52
C ALA A 71 0.20 -8.78 4.13
N MET A 72 0.85 -7.95 3.31
CA MET A 72 2.23 -8.19 2.88
C MET A 72 3.20 -8.15 4.04
N ILE A 73 2.99 -7.25 5.00
CA ILE A 73 3.81 -7.17 6.21
C ILE A 73 3.68 -8.45 7.03
N ARG A 74 2.46 -8.95 7.19
CA ARG A 74 2.22 -10.19 7.94
C ARG A 74 2.88 -11.39 7.26
N ILE A 75 2.77 -11.48 5.93
CA ILE A 75 3.36 -12.58 5.18
C ILE A 75 4.88 -12.58 5.34
N GLU A 76 5.51 -11.41 5.19
CA GLU A 76 6.96 -11.32 5.36
C GLU A 76 7.38 -11.64 6.78
N GLY A 77 6.62 -11.18 7.78
CA GLY A 77 6.88 -11.52 9.18
C GLY A 77 6.85 -13.02 9.43
N LEU A 78 5.91 -13.74 8.79
CA LEU A 78 5.85 -15.20 8.90
C LEU A 78 7.07 -15.87 8.29
N PHE A 79 7.55 -15.40 7.13
CA PHE A 79 8.75 -15.94 6.51
C PHE A 79 9.97 -15.72 7.38
N GLN A 80 10.14 -14.53 7.93
CA GLN A 80 11.26 -14.22 8.82
C GLN A 80 11.21 -15.06 10.09
N HIS A 81 10.03 -15.26 10.65
CA HIS A 81 9.85 -16.09 11.84
C HIS A 81 10.25 -17.54 11.55
N ARG A 82 9.84 -18.08 10.40
CA ARG A 82 10.22 -19.43 10.00
C ARG A 82 11.74 -19.60 9.85
N ALA A 83 12.37 -18.61 9.21
CA ALA A 83 13.82 -18.63 9.03
C ALA A 83 14.53 -18.64 10.38
N THR A 84 14.06 -17.85 11.35
CA THR A 84 14.65 -17.78 12.69
C THR A 84 14.42 -19.07 13.47
N SER A 85 13.26 -19.69 13.34
CA SER A 85 12.93 -20.88 14.13
C SER A 85 13.67 -22.14 13.68
N ARG A 86 14.34 -22.11 12.54
CA ARG A 86 15.16 -23.23 12.06
C ARG A 86 16.54 -23.27 12.68
N LEU A 87 16.91 -22.23 13.38
CA LEU A 87 18.19 -22.18 14.07
C LEU A 87 18.09 -22.81 15.45
#